data_69ee46cca6b19e22b35ba4243436f4c4
#
_entry.id   69ee46cca6b19e22b35ba4243436f4c4
#
_cell.length_a   1.000
_cell.length_b   1.000
_cell.length_c   1.000
_cell.angle_alpha   90.00
_cell.angle_beta   90.00
_cell.angle_gamma   90.00
#
_symmetry.space_group_name_H-M   'P 1'
#
loop_
_entity.id
_entity.type
_entity.pdbx_description
1 polymer ?
#
loop_
_entity_poly.entity_id
_entity_poly.type
_entity_poly.pdbx_seq_one_letter_code
_entity_poly.pdbx_strand_id
1 'polypeptide(L)'
;MKLKTTLVVTALVAVLAGCATNPAGTSGTSTTVSRPMSDTTPATPADSRARVHVDLGMAYFEVGRYDVALDEATIALNDSPNYAPAYHLRALAYMLIEENAAARENFERALREAPGDPDFNNSYGWFLCTQGEEQQGLDRLALAARNPYYRYPARPLTNAGLCYLRLKDEPAAEAQFTRAVQADPANGQALYQLADIAYRSGRYDQARNHLIRLHQQHDSSAASVWLGLRAERRLGNHDAEASYASQLQSRFAESEEFKLFNEGKFE
;
A
#
# COMPACT_ATOMS: atom_id res chain seq x y z
N MET A 1 16.45 74.58 53.24
CA MET A 1 15.47 73.67 53.88
C MET A 1 14.96 72.71 52.83
N LYS A 2 15.46 71.48 52.80
CA LYS A 2 15.16 70.46 51.81
C LYS A 2 14.31 69.35 52.45
N LEU A 3 13.09 69.25 52.04
CA LEU A 3 12.16 68.20 52.47
C LEU A 3 12.42 66.93 51.63
N LYS A 4 12.75 65.82 52.27
CA LYS A 4 12.89 64.52 51.65
C LYS A 4 11.58 63.77 51.77
N THR A 5 10.93 63.51 50.66
CA THR A 5 9.74 62.65 50.56
C THR A 5 10.15 61.23 50.33
N THR A 6 9.86 60.33 51.27
CA THR A 6 10.13 58.90 51.22
C THR A 6 8.91 58.24 50.60
N LEU A 7 9.07 57.58 49.47
CA LEU A 7 8.03 56.77 48.77
C LEU A 7 8.09 55.35 49.31
N VAL A 8 6.99 54.91 49.95
CA VAL A 8 6.82 53.50 50.38
C VAL A 8 6.10 52.78 49.23
N VAL A 9 6.77 51.82 48.65
CA VAL A 9 6.18 50.92 47.63
C VAL A 9 5.71 49.66 48.34
N THR A 10 4.40 49.50 48.43
CA THR A 10 3.74 48.28 48.90
C THR A 10 3.56 47.35 47.70
N ALA A 11 4.27 46.22 47.72
CA ALA A 11 4.12 45.16 46.73
C ALA A 11 2.92 44.29 47.11
N LEU A 12 1.89 44.29 46.26
CA LEU A 12 0.71 43.42 46.38
C LEU A 12 1.03 42.11 45.63
N VAL A 13 1.20 41.01 46.37
CA VAL A 13 1.33 39.67 45.82
C VAL A 13 -0.06 39.11 45.59
N ALA A 14 -0.52 39.02 44.34
CA ALA A 14 -1.74 38.35 43.95
C ALA A 14 -1.46 36.87 43.71
N VAL A 15 -1.92 35.99 44.58
CA VAL A 15 -1.89 34.53 44.38
C VAL A 15 -3.05 34.15 43.47
N LEU A 16 -2.79 33.84 42.20
CA LEU A 16 -3.77 33.27 41.27
C LEU A 16 -3.81 31.73 41.46
N ALA A 17 -4.79 31.25 42.23
CA ALA A 17 -5.14 29.83 42.25
C ALA A 17 -5.91 29.51 40.95
N GLY A 18 -5.19 29.05 39.92
CA GLY A 18 -5.79 28.51 38.71
C GLY A 18 -6.32 27.10 38.93
N CYS A 19 -7.63 26.92 38.95
CA CYS A 19 -8.25 25.58 38.82
C CYS A 19 -7.94 25.04 37.46
N ALA A 20 -7.08 24.01 37.40
CA ALA A 20 -6.87 23.19 36.20
C ALA A 20 -8.12 22.31 36.01
N THR A 21 -9.07 22.75 35.19
CA THR A 21 -10.10 21.87 34.65
C THR A 21 -9.42 21.00 33.55
N ASN A 22 -9.22 19.73 33.84
CA ASN A 22 -8.88 18.72 32.84
C ASN A 22 -10.00 18.68 31.79
N PRO A 23 -9.75 18.99 30.52
CA PRO A 23 -10.71 18.67 29.49
C PRO A 23 -10.73 17.14 29.38
N ALA A 24 -11.94 16.57 29.47
CA ALA A 24 -12.21 15.15 29.30
C ALA A 24 -11.50 14.67 28.02
N GLY A 25 -10.67 13.65 28.17
CA GLY A 25 -9.87 13.10 27.10
C GLY A 25 -10.73 12.60 25.95
N THR A 26 -10.62 13.26 24.82
CA THR A 26 -10.84 12.60 23.55
C THR A 26 -9.75 11.55 23.43
N SER A 27 -10.15 10.27 23.46
CA SER A 27 -9.29 9.14 23.14
C SER A 27 -8.92 9.22 21.66
N GLY A 28 -8.08 10.19 21.30
CA GLY A 28 -7.35 10.17 20.05
C GLY A 28 -6.39 8.98 20.16
N THR A 29 -6.67 7.90 19.45
CA THR A 29 -5.70 6.86 19.19
C THR A 29 -4.50 7.54 18.54
N SER A 30 -3.49 7.84 19.35
CA SER A 30 -2.17 8.26 18.85
C SER A 30 -1.64 7.07 18.07
N THR A 31 -1.81 7.09 16.76
CA THR A 31 -1.15 6.15 15.86
C THR A 31 0.33 6.46 15.96
N THR A 32 1.02 5.74 16.83
CA THR A 32 2.46 5.85 17.00
C THR A 32 3.10 5.41 15.71
N VAL A 33 3.77 6.34 15.04
CA VAL A 33 4.62 6.04 13.88
C VAL A 33 5.73 5.10 14.36
N SER A 34 5.81 3.90 13.80
CA SER A 34 6.83 2.91 14.16
C SER A 34 7.62 2.47 12.93
N ARG A 35 8.83 1.94 13.17
CA ARG A 35 9.57 1.23 12.13
C ARG A 35 8.86 -0.09 11.82
N PRO A 36 8.96 -0.61 10.56
CA PRO A 36 8.52 -1.96 10.27
C PRO A 36 9.15 -2.96 11.23
N MET A 37 8.38 -3.91 11.72
CA MET A 37 8.88 -4.99 12.60
C MET A 37 9.96 -5.83 11.91
N SER A 38 9.90 -5.95 10.58
CA SER A 38 10.94 -6.57 9.75
C SER A 38 12.31 -5.89 9.87
N ASP A 39 12.33 -4.58 10.13
CA ASP A 39 13.53 -3.74 10.24
C ASP A 39 14.04 -3.60 11.68
N THR A 40 13.35 -4.16 12.67
CA THR A 40 13.72 -4.08 14.08
C THR A 40 14.50 -5.31 14.51
N THR A 41 15.45 -5.12 15.44
CA THR A 41 16.12 -6.26 16.08
C THR A 41 15.15 -6.96 17.03
N PRO A 42 15.05 -8.31 17.00
CA PRO A 42 14.25 -9.06 17.96
C PRO A 42 14.62 -8.74 19.40
N ALA A 43 13.63 -8.54 20.26
CA ALA A 43 13.84 -8.12 21.64
C ALA A 43 14.32 -9.25 22.56
N THR A 44 13.96 -10.49 22.25
CA THR A 44 14.27 -11.68 23.06
C THR A 44 14.85 -12.81 22.21
N PRO A 45 15.52 -13.81 22.83
CA PRO A 45 15.92 -15.03 22.11
C PRO A 45 14.72 -15.81 21.53
N ALA A 46 13.55 -15.74 22.16
CA ALA A 46 12.32 -16.33 21.65
C ALA A 46 11.86 -15.61 20.36
N ASP A 47 11.86 -14.26 20.35
CA ASP A 47 11.55 -13.49 19.14
C ASP A 47 12.57 -13.75 18.03
N SER A 48 13.83 -13.98 18.38
CA SER A 48 14.86 -14.32 17.39
C SER A 48 14.57 -15.65 16.69
N ARG A 49 14.11 -16.68 17.43
CA ARG A 49 13.70 -17.97 16.82
C ARG A 49 12.42 -17.79 16.01
N ALA A 50 11.41 -17.10 16.57
CA ALA A 50 10.18 -16.79 15.87
C ALA A 50 10.43 -16.05 14.54
N ARG A 51 11.38 -15.11 14.52
CA ARG A 51 11.79 -14.43 13.29
C ARG A 51 12.32 -15.38 12.22
N VAL A 52 13.18 -16.34 12.58
CA VAL A 52 13.71 -17.32 11.62
C VAL A 52 12.57 -18.08 10.94
N HIS A 53 11.57 -18.51 11.72
CA HIS A 53 10.40 -19.21 11.18
C HIS A 53 9.53 -18.28 10.31
N VAL A 54 9.35 -17.02 10.69
CA VAL A 54 8.62 -16.05 9.85
C VAL A 54 9.37 -15.79 8.54
N ASP A 55 10.69 -15.60 8.57
CA ASP A 55 11.49 -15.36 7.37
C ASP A 55 11.43 -16.58 6.42
N LEU A 56 11.49 -17.80 6.97
CA LEU A 56 11.31 -19.04 6.21
C LEU A 56 9.88 -19.16 5.65
N GLY A 57 8.88 -18.90 6.47
CA GLY A 57 7.47 -18.92 6.07
C GLY A 57 7.15 -17.90 4.98
N MET A 58 7.75 -16.70 5.02
CA MET A 58 7.63 -15.71 3.94
C MET A 58 8.24 -16.21 2.62
N ALA A 59 9.39 -16.89 2.67
CA ALA A 59 9.98 -17.49 1.48
C ALA A 59 9.07 -18.57 0.87
N TYR A 60 8.42 -19.41 1.69
CA TYR A 60 7.42 -20.36 1.21
C TYR A 60 6.16 -19.68 0.67
N PHE A 61 5.72 -18.60 1.31
CA PHE A 61 4.60 -17.80 0.85
C PHE A 61 4.85 -17.24 -0.56
N GLU A 62 6.05 -16.72 -0.83
CA GLU A 62 6.44 -16.16 -2.14
C GLU A 62 6.42 -17.18 -3.27
N VAL A 63 6.66 -18.46 -2.97
CA VAL A 63 6.57 -19.56 -3.95
C VAL A 63 5.21 -20.27 -3.95
N GLY A 64 4.20 -19.69 -3.28
CA GLY A 64 2.83 -20.19 -3.27
C GLY A 64 2.57 -21.39 -2.34
N ARG A 65 3.53 -21.76 -1.47
CA ARG A 65 3.37 -22.83 -0.48
C ARG A 65 2.75 -22.28 0.80
N TYR A 66 1.48 -21.89 0.70
CA TYR A 66 0.74 -21.28 1.81
C TYR A 66 0.53 -22.23 2.99
N ASP A 67 0.41 -23.54 2.73
CA ASP A 67 0.39 -24.60 3.72
C ASP A 67 1.61 -24.55 4.64
N VAL A 68 2.81 -24.54 4.07
CA VAL A 68 4.06 -24.48 4.81
C VAL A 68 4.24 -23.12 5.50
N ALA A 69 3.83 -22.04 4.85
CA ALA A 69 3.88 -20.70 5.47
C ALA A 69 3.01 -20.62 6.74
N LEU A 70 1.84 -21.27 6.78
CA LEU A 70 0.98 -21.36 7.96
C LEU A 70 1.62 -22.21 9.07
N ASP A 71 2.28 -23.33 8.72
CA ASP A 71 3.00 -24.17 9.67
C ASP A 71 4.17 -23.41 10.31
N GLU A 72 4.99 -22.72 9.51
CA GLU A 72 6.11 -21.92 10.00
C GLU A 72 5.65 -20.76 10.90
N ALA A 73 4.57 -20.08 10.52
CA ALA A 73 3.98 -19.06 11.37
C ALA A 73 3.44 -19.62 12.70
N THR A 74 2.94 -20.86 12.69
CA THR A 74 2.49 -21.55 13.90
C THR A 74 3.66 -21.89 14.81
N ILE A 75 4.78 -22.37 14.25
CA ILE A 75 6.01 -22.62 15.01
C ILE A 75 6.55 -21.32 15.62
N ALA A 76 6.56 -20.23 14.84
CA ALA A 76 6.94 -18.90 15.33
C ALA A 76 6.10 -18.46 16.54
N LEU A 77 4.78 -18.67 16.51
CA LEU A 77 3.88 -18.33 17.61
C LEU A 77 4.03 -19.27 18.82
N ASN A 78 4.49 -20.50 18.65
CA ASN A 78 4.83 -21.37 19.77
C ASN A 78 6.12 -20.88 20.49
N ASP A 79 7.08 -20.34 19.74
CA ASP A 79 8.29 -19.72 20.31
C ASP A 79 7.98 -18.37 20.99
N SER A 80 7.21 -17.52 20.33
CA SER A 80 6.83 -16.18 20.82
C SER A 80 5.34 -15.88 20.52
N PRO A 81 4.44 -16.10 21.49
CA PRO A 81 2.98 -16.04 21.29
C PRO A 81 2.42 -14.67 20.88
N ASN A 82 3.19 -13.58 21.07
CA ASN A 82 2.80 -12.23 20.68
C ASN A 82 3.64 -11.66 19.53
N TYR A 83 4.34 -12.52 18.80
CA TYR A 83 5.18 -12.07 17.71
C TYR A 83 4.35 -11.61 16.51
N ALA A 84 4.13 -10.30 16.41
CA ALA A 84 3.26 -9.68 15.42
C ALA A 84 3.54 -10.09 13.95
N PRO A 85 4.81 -10.21 13.50
CA PRO A 85 5.09 -10.65 12.14
C PRO A 85 4.57 -12.07 11.81
N ALA A 86 4.47 -12.96 12.79
CA ALA A 86 3.91 -14.30 12.58
C ALA A 86 2.39 -14.25 12.34
N TYR A 87 1.67 -13.40 13.07
CA TYR A 87 0.25 -13.14 12.78
C TYR A 87 0.06 -12.50 11.40
N HIS A 88 0.93 -11.56 11.01
CA HIS A 88 0.89 -10.96 9.69
C HIS A 88 1.10 -11.99 8.57
N LEU A 89 2.08 -12.87 8.69
CA LEU A 89 2.31 -13.98 7.74
C LEU A 89 1.08 -14.89 7.62
N ARG A 90 0.49 -15.30 8.75
CA ARG A 90 -0.75 -16.10 8.76
C ARG A 90 -1.90 -15.38 8.06
N ALA A 91 -2.05 -14.08 8.32
CA ALA A 91 -3.09 -13.28 7.69
C ALA A 91 -2.93 -13.22 6.17
N LEU A 92 -1.71 -13.03 5.68
CA LEU A 92 -1.40 -13.05 4.24
C LEU A 92 -1.72 -14.41 3.62
N ALA A 93 -1.31 -15.51 4.26
CA ALA A 93 -1.57 -16.86 3.76
C ALA A 93 -3.08 -17.15 3.73
N TYR A 94 -3.81 -16.86 4.81
CA TYR A 94 -5.27 -17.03 4.85
C TYR A 94 -6.00 -16.17 3.81
N MET A 95 -5.53 -14.95 3.56
CA MET A 95 -6.11 -14.09 2.52
C MET A 95 -5.99 -14.73 1.13
N LEU A 96 -4.86 -15.37 0.80
CA LEU A 96 -4.64 -15.97 -0.52
C LEU A 96 -5.36 -17.32 -0.71
N ILE A 97 -5.68 -18.03 0.38
CA ILE A 97 -6.53 -19.22 0.32
C ILE A 97 -8.00 -18.91 0.61
N GLU A 98 -8.38 -17.62 0.59
CA GLU A 98 -9.74 -17.10 0.74
C GLU A 98 -10.41 -17.39 2.10
N GLU A 99 -9.64 -17.74 3.12
CA GLU A 99 -10.10 -17.90 4.51
C GLU A 99 -10.21 -16.52 5.19
N ASN A 100 -11.16 -15.71 4.70
CA ASN A 100 -11.27 -14.29 5.01
C ASN A 100 -11.48 -13.98 6.50
N ALA A 101 -12.22 -14.82 7.23
CA ALA A 101 -12.42 -14.63 8.66
C ALA A 101 -11.12 -14.81 9.46
N ALA A 102 -10.36 -15.87 9.13
CA ALA A 102 -9.06 -16.14 9.74
C ALA A 102 -8.03 -15.06 9.34
N ALA A 103 -8.05 -14.60 8.08
CA ALA A 103 -7.19 -13.50 7.64
C ALA A 103 -7.42 -12.24 8.47
N ARG A 104 -8.69 -11.82 8.63
CA ARG A 104 -9.08 -10.65 9.43
C ARG A 104 -8.59 -10.75 10.86
N GLU A 105 -8.89 -11.85 11.54
CA GLU A 105 -8.49 -12.05 12.93
C GLU A 105 -6.97 -11.90 13.12
N ASN A 106 -6.20 -12.48 12.20
CA ASN A 106 -4.74 -12.44 12.25
C ASN A 106 -4.19 -11.04 11.90
N PHE A 107 -4.76 -10.31 10.93
CA PHE A 107 -4.40 -8.91 10.68
C PHE A 107 -4.66 -8.03 11.90
N GLU A 108 -5.82 -8.16 12.51
CA GLU A 108 -6.18 -7.42 13.72
C GLU A 108 -5.26 -7.77 14.89
N ARG A 109 -4.86 -9.04 15.01
CA ARG A 109 -3.90 -9.46 16.03
C ARG A 109 -2.53 -8.83 15.81
N ALA A 110 -2.01 -8.86 14.57
CA ALA A 110 -0.75 -8.21 14.24
C ALA A 110 -0.77 -6.71 14.57
N LEU A 111 -1.86 -6.02 14.22
CA LEU A 111 -2.01 -4.59 14.49
C LEU A 111 -2.30 -4.24 15.96
N ARG A 112 -2.78 -5.16 16.78
CA ARG A 112 -2.85 -4.95 18.24
C ARG A 112 -1.46 -4.89 18.86
N GLU A 113 -0.54 -5.74 18.39
CA GLU A 113 0.84 -5.78 18.90
C GLU A 113 1.71 -4.64 18.30
N ALA A 114 1.48 -4.26 17.04
CA ALA A 114 2.23 -3.23 16.34
C ALA A 114 1.33 -2.30 15.49
N PRO A 115 0.54 -1.40 16.12
CA PRO A 115 -0.50 -0.62 15.44
C PRO A 115 0.05 0.37 14.40
N GLY A 116 1.30 0.80 14.55
CA GLY A 116 1.96 1.74 13.65
C GLY A 116 2.82 1.08 12.55
N ASP A 117 2.85 -0.26 12.49
CA ASP A 117 3.63 -0.97 11.48
C ASP A 117 3.07 -0.70 10.07
N PRO A 118 3.88 -0.18 9.14
CA PRO A 118 3.39 0.18 7.81
C PRO A 118 3.12 -1.02 6.92
N ASP A 119 3.83 -2.14 7.06
CA ASP A 119 3.57 -3.35 6.28
C ASP A 119 2.23 -3.96 6.68
N PHE A 120 1.94 -4.02 7.99
CA PHE A 120 0.67 -4.55 8.49
C PHE A 120 -0.51 -3.66 8.09
N ASN A 121 -0.37 -2.34 8.22
CA ASN A 121 -1.39 -1.39 7.79
C ASN A 121 -1.62 -1.45 6.27
N ASN A 122 -0.55 -1.58 5.47
CA ASN A 122 -0.68 -1.74 4.02
C ASN A 122 -1.44 -3.02 3.64
N SER A 123 -1.04 -4.15 4.20
CA SER A 123 -1.64 -5.44 3.87
C SER A 123 -3.09 -5.54 4.34
N TYR A 124 -3.37 -5.11 5.57
CA TYR A 124 -4.75 -5.09 6.09
C TYR A 124 -5.63 -4.09 5.34
N GLY A 125 -5.08 -2.93 4.99
CA GLY A 125 -5.78 -1.94 4.18
C GLY A 125 -6.21 -2.49 2.83
N TRP A 126 -5.32 -3.19 2.13
CA TRP A 126 -5.66 -3.87 0.89
C TRP A 126 -6.71 -4.98 1.10
N PHE A 127 -6.54 -5.82 2.12
CA PHE A 127 -7.52 -6.84 2.46
C PHE A 127 -8.92 -6.23 2.67
N LEU A 128 -9.05 -5.17 3.46
CA LEU A 128 -10.33 -4.49 3.68
C LEU A 128 -10.96 -3.99 2.38
N CYS A 129 -10.16 -3.40 1.50
CA CYS A 129 -10.65 -2.99 0.17
C CYS A 129 -11.18 -4.18 -0.65
N THR A 130 -10.55 -5.35 -0.56
CA THR A 130 -11.04 -6.56 -1.27
C THR A 130 -12.33 -7.13 -0.67
N GLN A 131 -12.59 -6.84 0.61
CA GLN A 131 -13.80 -7.29 1.31
C GLN A 131 -14.98 -6.30 1.22
N GLY A 132 -14.85 -5.19 0.47
CA GLY A 132 -15.90 -4.18 0.34
C GLY A 132 -15.94 -3.18 1.50
N GLU A 133 -14.87 -3.07 2.26
CA GLU A 133 -14.69 -2.12 3.34
C GLU A 133 -13.68 -1.02 2.93
N GLU A 134 -13.89 -0.44 1.76
CA GLU A 134 -12.92 0.42 1.08
C GLU A 134 -12.52 1.63 1.91
N GLN A 135 -13.46 2.26 2.62
CA GLN A 135 -13.12 3.44 3.44
C GLN A 135 -12.14 3.09 4.57
N GLN A 136 -12.40 1.99 5.29
CA GLN A 136 -11.49 1.51 6.34
C GLN A 136 -10.14 1.09 5.76
N GLY A 137 -10.17 0.44 4.58
CA GLY A 137 -8.98 0.07 3.83
C GLY A 137 -8.13 1.29 3.47
N LEU A 138 -8.74 2.33 2.90
CA LEU A 138 -8.07 3.59 2.55
C LEU A 138 -7.45 4.29 3.75
N ASP A 139 -8.10 4.27 4.92
CA ASP A 139 -7.56 4.85 6.14
C ASP A 139 -6.27 4.12 6.57
N ARG A 140 -6.26 2.78 6.52
CA ARG A 140 -5.07 1.97 6.79
C ARG A 140 -3.95 2.21 5.79
N LEU A 141 -4.26 2.24 4.50
CA LEU A 141 -3.30 2.54 3.44
C LEU A 141 -2.69 3.93 3.59
N ALA A 142 -3.50 4.93 4.00
CA ALA A 142 -3.02 6.26 4.28
C ALA A 142 -2.05 6.31 5.47
N LEU A 143 -2.26 5.52 6.52
CA LEU A 143 -1.32 5.38 7.64
C LEU A 143 0.02 4.81 7.16
N ALA A 144 -0.01 3.75 6.37
CA ALA A 144 1.20 3.14 5.79
C ALA A 144 1.95 4.13 4.89
N ALA A 145 1.25 4.82 3.99
CA ALA A 145 1.85 5.75 3.03
C ALA A 145 2.50 6.99 3.69
N ARG A 146 2.04 7.39 4.87
CA ARG A 146 2.59 8.54 5.63
C ARG A 146 3.73 8.15 6.56
N ASN A 147 4.02 6.86 6.72
CA ASN A 147 5.06 6.41 7.64
C ASN A 147 6.45 6.74 7.06
N PRO A 148 7.26 7.60 7.70
CA PRO A 148 8.55 8.03 7.17
C PRO A 148 9.62 6.94 7.20
N TYR A 149 9.39 5.84 7.92
CA TYR A 149 10.30 4.69 7.99
C TYR A 149 9.93 3.61 6.96
N TYR A 150 8.84 3.78 6.21
CA TYR A 150 8.43 2.78 5.24
C TYR A 150 9.29 2.85 3.97
N ARG A 151 10.03 1.77 3.70
CA ARG A 151 10.93 1.69 2.53
C ARG A 151 10.19 1.68 1.19
N TYR A 152 8.92 1.27 1.19
CA TYR A 152 8.13 1.05 -0.01
C TYR A 152 6.86 1.90 -0.07
N PRO A 153 6.98 3.24 0.04
CA PRO A 153 5.80 4.12 0.13
C PRO A 153 4.91 4.07 -1.11
N ALA A 154 5.42 3.60 -2.24
CA ALA A 154 4.63 3.39 -3.45
C ALA A 154 3.60 2.26 -3.31
N ARG A 155 3.86 1.22 -2.50
CA ARG A 155 2.94 0.09 -2.32
C ARG A 155 1.56 0.51 -1.79
N PRO A 156 1.44 1.19 -0.63
CA PRO A 156 0.15 1.62 -0.13
C PRO A 156 -0.54 2.65 -1.03
N LEU A 157 0.22 3.48 -1.77
CA LEU A 157 -0.34 4.40 -2.75
C LEU A 157 -0.94 3.65 -3.95
N THR A 158 -0.26 2.62 -4.44
CA THR A 158 -0.79 1.75 -5.51
C THR A 158 -2.05 1.02 -5.05
N ASN A 159 -2.03 0.43 -3.85
CA ASN A 159 -3.18 -0.24 -3.27
C ASN A 159 -4.36 0.73 -3.05
N ALA A 160 -4.09 1.97 -2.63
CA ALA A 160 -5.13 2.99 -2.51
C ALA A 160 -5.74 3.36 -3.87
N GLY A 161 -4.93 3.46 -4.92
CA GLY A 161 -5.41 3.67 -6.29
C GLY A 161 -6.34 2.53 -6.74
N LEU A 162 -5.95 1.28 -6.51
CA LEU A 162 -6.78 0.11 -6.81
C LEU A 162 -8.09 0.10 -5.98
N CYS A 163 -8.03 0.52 -4.71
CA CYS A 163 -9.18 0.64 -3.84
C CYS A 163 -10.18 1.70 -4.37
N TYR A 164 -9.68 2.86 -4.83
CA TYR A 164 -10.51 3.88 -5.46
C TYR A 164 -11.14 3.41 -6.79
N LEU A 165 -10.44 2.58 -7.58
CA LEU A 165 -11.05 1.97 -8.78
C LEU A 165 -12.23 1.07 -8.42
N ARG A 166 -12.19 0.34 -7.30
CA ARG A 166 -13.32 -0.45 -6.80
C ARG A 166 -14.51 0.44 -6.44
N LEU A 167 -14.25 1.62 -5.88
CA LEU A 167 -15.26 2.65 -5.61
C LEU A 167 -15.73 3.38 -6.87
N LYS A 168 -15.14 3.07 -8.05
CA LYS A 168 -15.37 3.77 -9.32
C LYS A 168 -15.00 5.26 -9.26
N ASP A 169 -14.12 5.64 -8.36
CA ASP A 169 -13.57 6.99 -8.25
C ASP A 169 -12.23 7.06 -9.01
N GLU A 170 -12.32 7.14 -10.35
CA GLU A 170 -11.15 7.20 -11.22
C GLU A 170 -10.26 8.44 -10.97
N PRO A 171 -10.80 9.65 -10.70
CA PRO A 171 -9.96 10.79 -10.39
C PRO A 171 -9.12 10.59 -9.13
N ALA A 172 -9.69 10.03 -8.06
CA ALA A 172 -8.94 9.71 -6.86
C ALA A 172 -7.92 8.59 -7.10
N ALA A 173 -8.28 7.57 -7.89
CA ALA A 173 -7.36 6.49 -8.28
C ALA A 173 -6.15 7.05 -9.05
N GLU A 174 -6.38 7.88 -10.07
CA GLU A 174 -5.32 8.51 -10.87
C GLU A 174 -4.37 9.35 -9.99
N ALA A 175 -4.91 10.09 -9.03
CA ALA A 175 -4.11 10.86 -8.08
C ALA A 175 -3.19 9.95 -7.24
N GLN A 176 -3.68 8.81 -6.75
CA GLN A 176 -2.87 7.88 -5.96
C GLN A 176 -1.81 7.17 -6.81
N PHE A 177 -2.14 6.71 -8.01
CA PHE A 177 -1.17 6.11 -8.92
C PHE A 177 -0.09 7.11 -9.35
N THR A 178 -0.44 8.36 -9.58
CA THR A 178 0.53 9.43 -9.88
C THR A 178 1.52 9.61 -8.71
N ARG A 179 1.03 9.63 -7.48
CA ARG A 179 1.89 9.68 -6.28
C ARG A 179 2.75 8.42 -6.15
N ALA A 180 2.19 7.24 -6.48
CA ALA A 180 2.95 5.99 -6.46
C ALA A 180 4.13 6.03 -7.44
N VAL A 181 3.91 6.52 -8.68
CA VAL A 181 4.97 6.69 -9.70
C VAL A 181 5.96 7.81 -9.34
N GLN A 182 5.56 8.82 -8.55
CA GLN A 182 6.49 9.81 -8.01
C GLN A 182 7.39 9.21 -6.93
N ALA A 183 6.86 8.32 -6.09
CA ALA A 183 7.61 7.64 -5.04
C ALA A 183 8.50 6.51 -5.59
N ASP A 184 8.05 5.82 -6.63
CA ASP A 184 8.78 4.78 -7.33
C ASP A 184 8.50 4.88 -8.85
N PRO A 185 9.41 5.52 -9.62
CA PRO A 185 9.25 5.69 -11.07
C PRO A 185 9.17 4.37 -11.86
N ALA A 186 9.60 3.25 -11.27
CA ALA A 186 9.54 1.93 -11.86
C ALA A 186 8.31 1.12 -11.42
N ASN A 187 7.35 1.72 -10.72
CA ASN A 187 6.14 1.03 -10.29
C ASN A 187 5.27 0.62 -11.50
N GLY A 188 5.46 -0.60 -11.99
CA GLY A 188 4.81 -1.11 -13.20
C GLY A 188 3.30 -1.16 -13.11
N GLN A 189 2.75 -1.53 -11.94
CA GLN A 189 1.30 -1.59 -11.74
C GLN A 189 0.67 -0.19 -11.82
N ALA A 190 1.27 0.81 -11.16
CA ALA A 190 0.76 2.17 -11.21
C ALA A 190 0.89 2.77 -12.63
N LEU A 191 1.99 2.50 -13.34
CA LEU A 191 2.17 2.92 -14.74
C LEU A 191 1.11 2.32 -15.65
N TYR A 192 0.82 1.03 -15.52
CA TYR A 192 -0.23 0.37 -16.29
C TYR A 192 -1.61 0.97 -16.02
N GLN A 193 -1.97 1.16 -14.75
CA GLN A 193 -3.26 1.74 -14.38
C GLN A 193 -3.42 3.19 -14.86
N LEU A 194 -2.35 3.99 -14.80
CA LEU A 194 -2.36 5.34 -15.37
C LEU A 194 -2.54 5.32 -16.88
N ALA A 195 -1.92 4.38 -17.58
CA ALA A 195 -2.09 4.21 -19.02
C ALA A 195 -3.54 3.81 -19.36
N ASP A 196 -4.13 2.89 -18.61
CA ASP A 196 -5.51 2.45 -18.84
C ASP A 196 -6.53 3.57 -18.57
N ILE A 197 -6.39 4.29 -17.46
CA ILE A 197 -7.23 5.45 -17.14
C ILE A 197 -7.08 6.54 -18.23
N ALA A 198 -5.87 6.84 -18.66
CA ALA A 198 -5.62 7.81 -19.71
C ALA A 198 -6.26 7.37 -21.04
N TYR A 199 -6.14 6.10 -21.42
CA TYR A 199 -6.75 5.55 -22.63
C TYR A 199 -8.28 5.68 -22.58
N ARG A 200 -8.92 5.23 -21.51
CA ARG A 200 -10.38 5.32 -21.33
C ARG A 200 -10.90 6.76 -21.33
N SER A 201 -10.08 7.70 -20.89
CA SER A 201 -10.37 9.14 -20.89
C SER A 201 -10.05 9.83 -22.23
N GLY A 202 -9.63 9.10 -23.28
CA GLY A 202 -9.27 9.65 -24.58
C GLY A 202 -7.90 10.38 -24.61
N ARG A 203 -7.12 10.32 -23.55
CA ARG A 203 -5.80 10.94 -23.44
C ARG A 203 -4.72 9.99 -23.95
N TYR A 204 -4.81 9.63 -25.22
CA TYR A 204 -4.01 8.55 -25.84
C TYR A 204 -2.50 8.81 -25.80
N ASP A 205 -2.05 10.07 -25.94
CA ASP A 205 -0.63 10.42 -25.81
C ASP A 205 -0.08 10.18 -24.40
N GLN A 206 -0.92 10.42 -23.36
CA GLN A 206 -0.54 10.13 -21.99
C GLN A 206 -0.48 8.61 -21.75
N ALA A 207 -1.44 7.86 -22.30
CA ALA A 207 -1.44 6.40 -22.25
C ALA A 207 -0.15 5.83 -22.86
N ARG A 208 0.21 6.30 -24.08
CA ARG A 208 1.47 5.97 -24.74
C ARG A 208 2.68 6.22 -23.84
N ASN A 209 2.77 7.42 -23.26
CA ASN A 209 3.91 7.80 -22.44
C ASN A 209 4.07 6.90 -21.20
N HIS A 210 2.97 6.53 -20.54
CA HIS A 210 3.01 5.60 -19.41
C HIS A 210 3.43 4.19 -19.85
N LEU A 211 2.94 3.71 -21.00
CA LEU A 211 3.31 2.39 -21.54
C LEU A 211 4.77 2.33 -21.98
N ILE A 212 5.30 3.39 -22.59
CA ILE A 212 6.74 3.45 -22.92
C ILE A 212 7.57 3.30 -21.65
N ARG A 213 7.24 4.04 -20.59
CA ARG A 213 7.94 3.93 -19.30
C ARG A 213 7.80 2.53 -18.70
N LEU A 214 6.61 1.95 -18.76
CA LEU A 214 6.35 0.59 -18.28
C LEU A 214 7.26 -0.41 -19.00
N HIS A 215 7.28 -0.40 -20.34
CA HIS A 215 8.05 -1.35 -21.15
C HIS A 215 9.57 -1.12 -21.12
N GLN A 216 10.03 0.06 -20.67
CA GLN A 216 11.45 0.31 -20.42
C GLN A 216 11.95 -0.31 -19.11
N GLN A 217 11.06 -0.55 -18.15
CA GLN A 217 11.40 -1.01 -16.80
C GLN A 217 11.00 -2.46 -16.54
N HIS A 218 10.02 -2.96 -17.27
CA HIS A 218 9.43 -4.28 -17.07
C HIS A 218 9.21 -5.00 -18.39
N ASP A 219 9.18 -6.32 -18.33
CA ASP A 219 8.73 -7.14 -19.45
C ASP A 219 7.27 -6.82 -19.79
N SER A 220 7.00 -6.77 -21.09
CA SER A 220 5.65 -6.53 -21.59
C SER A 220 4.73 -7.71 -21.28
N SER A 221 3.51 -7.43 -20.82
CA SER A 221 2.42 -8.40 -20.74
C SER A 221 1.49 -8.27 -21.95
N ALA A 222 0.69 -9.31 -22.23
CA ALA A 222 -0.32 -9.25 -23.29
C ALA A 222 -1.25 -8.03 -23.13
N ALA A 223 -1.71 -7.76 -21.90
CA ALA A 223 -2.57 -6.63 -21.59
C ALA A 223 -1.90 -5.27 -21.88
N SER A 224 -0.63 -5.11 -21.52
CA SER A 224 0.09 -3.85 -21.76
C SER A 224 0.40 -3.63 -23.24
N VAL A 225 0.73 -4.70 -23.99
CA VAL A 225 0.94 -4.66 -25.43
C VAL A 225 -0.38 -4.34 -26.14
N TRP A 226 -1.47 -4.96 -25.73
CA TRP A 226 -2.80 -4.70 -26.28
C TRP A 226 -3.27 -3.26 -26.06
N LEU A 227 -3.06 -2.74 -24.85
CA LEU A 227 -3.38 -1.34 -24.55
C LEU A 227 -2.54 -0.38 -25.39
N GLY A 228 -1.25 -0.70 -25.61
CA GLY A 228 -0.35 0.06 -26.47
C GLY A 228 -0.82 0.06 -27.93
N LEU A 229 -1.18 -1.10 -28.46
CA LEU A 229 -1.73 -1.22 -29.82
C LEU A 229 -2.96 -0.33 -30.00
N ARG A 230 -3.91 -0.41 -29.08
CA ARG A 230 -5.13 0.39 -29.13
C ARG A 230 -4.85 1.90 -29.04
N ALA A 231 -3.91 2.30 -28.18
CA ALA A 231 -3.52 3.71 -28.04
C ALA A 231 -2.88 4.24 -29.33
N GLU A 232 -1.94 3.49 -29.95
CA GLU A 232 -1.28 3.89 -31.19
C GLU A 232 -2.26 3.95 -32.37
N ARG A 233 -3.21 2.99 -32.45
CA ARG A 233 -4.29 3.01 -33.42
C ARG A 233 -5.15 4.28 -33.31
N ARG A 234 -5.52 4.69 -32.08
CA ARG A 234 -6.28 5.93 -31.85
C ARG A 234 -5.48 7.18 -32.21
N LEU A 235 -4.17 7.12 -32.13
CA LEU A 235 -3.25 8.20 -32.50
C LEU A 235 -2.89 8.21 -34.00
N GLY A 236 -3.29 7.19 -34.76
CA GLY A 236 -2.97 7.04 -36.16
C GLY A 236 -1.51 6.69 -36.42
N ASN A 237 -0.78 6.16 -35.46
CA ASN A 237 0.62 5.75 -35.61
C ASN A 237 0.70 4.28 -36.05
N HIS A 238 0.58 4.07 -37.34
CA HIS A 238 0.51 2.74 -37.95
C HIS A 238 1.78 1.89 -37.74
N ASP A 239 2.94 2.51 -37.69
CA ASP A 239 4.21 1.78 -37.51
C ASP A 239 4.29 1.19 -36.09
N ALA A 240 3.95 1.97 -35.06
CA ALA A 240 3.90 1.50 -33.69
C ALA A 240 2.75 0.50 -33.47
N GLU A 241 1.58 0.72 -34.07
CA GLU A 241 0.47 -0.23 -34.06
C GLU A 241 0.91 -1.60 -34.61
N ALA A 242 1.58 -1.62 -35.78
CA ALA A 242 2.10 -2.84 -36.39
C ALA A 242 3.17 -3.54 -35.52
N SER A 243 4.03 -2.76 -34.85
CA SER A 243 5.01 -3.27 -33.90
C SER A 243 4.35 -3.99 -32.73
N TYR A 244 3.34 -3.39 -32.12
CA TYR A 244 2.57 -4.02 -31.04
C TYR A 244 1.79 -5.26 -31.51
N ALA A 245 1.22 -5.23 -32.72
CA ALA A 245 0.54 -6.39 -33.30
C ALA A 245 1.50 -7.57 -33.49
N SER A 246 2.72 -7.30 -33.99
CA SER A 246 3.76 -8.31 -34.11
C SER A 246 4.18 -8.91 -32.76
N GLN A 247 4.24 -8.10 -31.71
CA GLN A 247 4.53 -8.59 -30.35
C GLN A 247 3.40 -9.48 -29.82
N LEU A 248 2.12 -9.12 -30.00
CA LEU A 248 0.98 -9.97 -29.63
C LEU A 248 1.07 -11.32 -30.35
N GLN A 249 1.30 -11.31 -31.66
CA GLN A 249 1.38 -12.54 -32.45
C GLN A 249 2.56 -13.43 -32.04
N SER A 250 3.74 -12.86 -31.82
CA SER A 250 4.95 -13.63 -31.59
C SER A 250 5.14 -14.09 -30.13
N ARG A 251 4.67 -13.31 -29.17
CA ARG A 251 4.92 -13.56 -27.74
C ARG A 251 3.69 -13.98 -26.97
N PHE A 252 2.49 -13.63 -27.45
CA PHE A 252 1.23 -13.79 -26.72
C PHE A 252 0.13 -14.42 -27.59
N ALA A 253 0.48 -15.32 -28.51
CA ALA A 253 -0.43 -15.94 -29.48
C ALA A 253 -1.64 -16.67 -28.85
N GLU A 254 -1.51 -17.13 -27.58
CA GLU A 254 -2.56 -17.85 -26.85
C GLU A 254 -3.38 -16.93 -25.93
N SER A 255 -3.04 -15.63 -25.87
CA SER A 255 -3.73 -14.68 -24.96
C SER A 255 -5.12 -14.29 -25.48
N GLU A 256 -5.96 -13.84 -24.56
CA GLU A 256 -7.27 -13.29 -24.91
C GLU A 256 -7.14 -12.02 -25.76
N GLU A 257 -6.13 -11.20 -25.50
CA GLU A 257 -5.85 -9.98 -26.24
C GLU A 257 -5.51 -10.26 -27.70
N PHE A 258 -4.81 -11.36 -27.99
CA PHE A 258 -4.53 -11.76 -29.38
C PHE A 258 -5.81 -12.26 -30.08
N LYS A 259 -6.70 -12.93 -29.38
CA LYS A 259 -8.02 -13.29 -29.94
C LYS A 259 -8.84 -12.05 -30.27
N LEU A 260 -8.90 -11.07 -29.34
CA LEU A 260 -9.58 -9.79 -29.58
C LEU A 260 -9.01 -9.05 -30.79
N PHE A 261 -7.67 -9.07 -30.94
CA PHE A 261 -6.99 -8.50 -32.08
C PHE A 261 -7.43 -9.16 -33.40
N ASN A 262 -7.45 -10.50 -33.47
CA ASN A 262 -7.87 -11.26 -34.67
C ASN A 262 -9.35 -11.07 -35.01
N GLU A 263 -10.19 -10.86 -33.99
CA GLU A 263 -11.61 -10.58 -34.18
C GLU A 263 -11.88 -9.10 -34.52
N GLY A 264 -10.88 -8.25 -34.53
CA GLY A 264 -11.03 -6.82 -34.79
C GLY A 264 -11.76 -6.03 -33.70
N LYS A 265 -11.78 -6.55 -32.48
CA LYS A 265 -12.48 -5.95 -31.31
C LYS A 265 -11.54 -5.01 -30.55
N PHE A 266 -11.36 -3.81 -31.04
CA PHE A 266 -10.44 -2.82 -30.48
C PHE A 266 -11.05 -1.89 -29.42
N GLU A 267 -12.25 -2.11 -28.99
CA GLU A 267 -12.96 -1.26 -28.03
C GLU A 267 -12.76 -1.70 -26.57
#